data_e5f782528fc9c965436491d3460e0d01
#
_entry.id   e5f782528fc9c965436491d3460e0d01
#
_cell.length_a   1.000
_cell.length_b   1.000
_cell.length_c   1.000
_cell.angle_alpha   90.00
_cell.angle_beta   90.00
_cell.angle_gamma   90.00
#
_symmetry.space_group_name_H-M   'P 1'
#
loop_
_entity.id
_entity.type
_entity.pdbx_description
1 polymer ?
#
loop_
_entity_poly.entity_id
_entity_poly.type
_entity_poly.pdbx_seq_one_letter_code
_entity_poly.pdbx_strand_id
1 'polypeptide(L)' 'MDNNKVDKLEVIGRLLMILVGFMLAFLGVITFIHAGDHRILGLLISFAGVVTMFGGLPDYE' A
#
# COMPACT_ATOMS: atom_id res chain seq x y z
N MET A 1 8.46 -1.91 -29.62
CA MET A 1 7.57 -2.98 -29.23
C MET A 1 7.77 -3.43 -27.80
N ASP A 2 9.00 -3.66 -27.44
CA ASP A 2 9.31 -4.06 -26.07
C ASP A 2 8.98 -2.98 -25.06
N ASN A 3 9.01 -1.72 -25.49
CA ASN A 3 8.70 -0.59 -24.63
C ASN A 3 7.27 -0.66 -24.10
N ASN A 4 6.34 -1.11 -24.93
CA ASN A 4 4.96 -1.23 -24.51
C ASN A 4 4.78 -2.27 -23.42
N LYS A 5 5.53 -3.38 -23.52
CA LYS A 5 5.48 -4.42 -22.48
C LYS A 5 6.04 -3.91 -21.18
N VAL A 6 7.16 -3.19 -21.22
CA VAL A 6 7.79 -2.66 -20.03
C VAL A 6 6.86 -1.67 -19.35
N ASP A 7 6.24 -0.80 -20.13
CA ASP A 7 5.31 0.19 -19.58
C ASP A 7 4.12 -0.48 -18.89
N LYS A 8 3.59 -1.54 -19.53
CA LYS A 8 2.47 -2.27 -18.92
C LYS A 8 2.88 -2.92 -17.61
N LEU A 9 4.06 -3.51 -17.58
CA LEU A 9 4.55 -4.16 -16.36
C LEU A 9 4.75 -3.15 -15.25
N GLU A 10 5.27 -1.97 -15.57
CA GLU A 10 5.43 -0.92 -14.57
C GLU A 10 4.08 -0.50 -14.00
N VAL A 11 3.11 -0.29 -14.85
CA VAL A 11 1.78 0.14 -14.41
C VAL A 11 1.15 -0.93 -13.54
N ILE A 12 1.26 -2.20 -13.95
CA ILE A 12 0.71 -3.30 -13.17
C ILE A 12 1.40 -3.37 -11.82
N GLY A 13 2.72 -3.22 -11.78
CA GLY A 13 3.47 -3.25 -10.53
C GLY A 13 3.03 -2.15 -9.57
N ARG A 14 2.85 -0.94 -10.10
CA ARG A 14 2.39 0.18 -9.28
C ARG A 14 0.99 -0.05 -8.75
N LEU A 15 0.10 -0.55 -9.61
CA LEU A 15 -1.25 -0.85 -9.18
C LEU A 15 -1.27 -1.91 -8.09
N LEU A 16 -0.42 -2.93 -8.22
CA LEU A 16 -0.32 -3.96 -7.20
C LEU A 16 0.18 -3.38 -5.88
N MET A 17 1.17 -2.50 -5.93
CA MET A 17 1.67 -1.86 -4.71
C MET A 17 0.59 -1.05 -4.02
N ILE A 18 -0.16 -0.28 -4.78
CA ILE A 18 -1.25 0.53 -4.23
C ILE A 18 -2.31 -0.39 -3.62
N LEU A 19 -2.64 -1.47 -4.31
CA LEU A 19 -3.63 -2.41 -3.81
C LEU A 19 -3.18 -3.06 -2.51
N VAL A 20 -1.93 -3.52 -2.47
CA VAL A 20 -1.37 -4.14 -1.28
C VAL A 20 -1.34 -3.13 -0.13
N GLY A 21 -0.91 -1.90 -0.41
CA GLY A 21 -0.89 -0.87 0.60
C GLY A 21 -2.27 -0.57 1.14
N PHE A 22 -3.25 -0.51 0.27
CA PHE A 22 -4.64 -0.28 0.67
C PHE A 22 -5.14 -1.41 1.57
N MET A 23 -4.84 -2.65 1.21
CA MET A 23 -5.24 -3.80 2.03
C MET A 23 -4.56 -3.77 3.38
N LEU A 24 -3.28 -3.45 3.42
CA LEU A 24 -2.56 -3.35 4.68
C LEU A 24 -3.13 -2.25 5.56
N ALA A 25 -3.42 -1.09 4.98
CA ALA A 25 -4.01 0.01 5.73
C ALA A 25 -5.37 -0.39 6.29
N PHE A 26 -6.16 -1.07 5.49
CA PHE A 26 -7.48 -1.54 5.93
C PHE A 26 -7.36 -2.51 7.08
N LEU A 27 -6.45 -3.47 6.96
CA LEU A 27 -6.20 -4.42 8.04
C LEU A 27 -5.73 -3.72 9.31
N GLY A 28 -4.86 -2.73 9.14
CA GLY A 28 -4.38 -1.96 10.27
C GLY A 28 -5.49 -1.24 11.00
N VAL A 29 -6.41 -0.64 10.26
CA VAL A 29 -7.56 0.04 10.87
C VAL A 29 -8.44 -0.94 11.61
N ILE A 30 -8.72 -2.09 11.02
CA ILE A 30 -9.52 -3.12 11.67
C ILE A 30 -8.83 -3.58 12.95
N THR A 31 -7.54 -3.84 12.89
CA THR A 31 -6.78 -4.25 14.07
C THR A 31 -6.82 -3.17 15.14
N PHE A 32 -6.70 -1.91 14.75
CA PHE A 32 -6.75 -0.80 15.69
C PHE A 32 -8.08 -0.77 16.44
N ILE A 33 -9.17 -1.00 15.72
CA ILE A 33 -10.50 -0.95 16.30
C ILE A 33 -10.73 -2.14 17.23
N HIS A 34 -10.31 -3.34 16.81
CA HIS A 34 -10.63 -4.57 17.54
C HIS A 34 -9.62 -4.89 18.63
N ALA A 35 -8.39 -4.44 18.51
CA ALA A 35 -7.32 -4.92 19.38
C ALA A 35 -7.33 -4.30 20.78
N GLY A 36 -8.01 -3.20 21.00
CA GLY A 36 -8.07 -2.58 22.33
C GLY A 36 -6.71 -2.21 22.89
N ASP A 37 -5.99 -3.21 23.42
CA ASP A 37 -4.71 -2.98 24.06
C ASP A 37 -3.57 -2.87 23.06
N HIS A 38 -3.74 -3.39 21.85
CA HIS A 38 -2.68 -3.43 20.83
C HIS A 38 -2.91 -2.38 19.74
N ARG A 39 -3.34 -1.20 20.16
CA ARG A 39 -3.57 -0.11 19.20
C ARG A 39 -2.32 0.26 18.44
N ILE A 40 -1.17 0.15 19.10
CA ILE A 40 0.10 0.51 18.46
C ILE A 40 0.37 -0.38 17.27
N LEU A 41 0.06 -1.68 17.38
CA LEU A 41 0.23 -2.60 16.24
C LEU A 41 -0.64 -2.19 15.06
N GLY A 42 -1.91 -1.86 15.30
CA GLY A 42 -2.78 -1.42 14.25
C GLY A 42 -2.29 -0.15 13.58
N LEU A 43 -1.79 0.80 14.40
CA LEU A 43 -1.22 2.03 13.88
C LEU A 43 -0.02 1.77 12.99
N LEU A 44 0.87 0.87 13.43
CA LEU A 44 2.07 0.53 12.66
C LEU A 44 1.69 -0.11 11.33
N ILE A 45 0.75 -1.04 11.35
CA ILE A 45 0.31 -1.71 10.13
C ILE A 45 -0.34 -0.71 9.18
N SER A 46 -1.19 0.15 9.71
CA SER A 46 -1.85 1.17 8.90
C SER A 46 -0.84 2.12 8.28
N PHE A 47 0.15 2.55 9.08
CA PHE A 47 1.20 3.44 8.60
C PHE A 47 2.01 2.77 7.50
N ALA A 48 2.35 1.50 7.68
CA ALA A 48 3.08 0.75 6.66
C ALA A 48 2.27 0.67 5.36
N GLY A 49 0.97 0.45 5.47
CA GLY A 49 0.12 0.40 4.29
C GLY A 49 0.10 1.72 3.54
N VAL A 50 -0.02 2.83 4.28
CA VAL A 50 -0.03 4.15 3.65
C VAL A 50 1.30 4.44 2.97
N VAL A 51 2.40 4.12 3.63
CA VAL A 51 3.72 4.32 3.05
C VAL A 51 3.89 3.49 1.78
N THR A 52 3.40 2.27 1.80
CA THR A 52 3.45 1.41 0.61
C THR A 52 2.65 2.00 -0.53
N MET A 53 1.47 2.56 -0.22
CA MET A 53 0.66 3.21 -1.24
C MET A 53 1.42 4.39 -1.87
N PHE A 54 2.03 5.21 -1.05
CA PHE A 54 2.81 6.34 -1.57
C PHE A 54 3.98 5.87 -2.43
N GLY A 55 4.59 4.74 -2.05
CA GLY A 55 5.66 4.18 -2.83
C GLY A 55 5.23 3.73 -4.22
N GLY A 56 3.94 3.39 -4.37
CA GLY A 56 3.41 2.99 -5.67
C GLY A 56 3.00 4.16 -6.56
N LEU A 57 2.94 5.37 -6.01
CA LEU A 57 2.56 6.54 -6.79
C LEU A 57 3.71 7.04 -7.64
N PRO A 58 3.41 7.56 -8.84
CA PRO A 58 4.45 8.12 -9.68
C PRO A 58 5.05 9.38 -9.07
N ASP A 59 6.34 9.53 -9.29
CA ASP A 59 7.09 10.67 -8.74
C ASP A 59 7.10 11.79 -9.78
N TYR A 60 6.27 12.77 -9.57
CA TYR A 60 6.21 13.95 -10.44
C TYR A 60 6.92 15.12 -9.81
N GLU A 61 7.80 15.69 -10.59
CA GLU A 61 8.45 16.92 -10.15
C GLU A 61 8.13 18.08 -11.04
#